data_8fe199f114cd53a935b32201e4051ac6
#
_entry.id   8fe199f114cd53a935b32201e4051ac6
#
_cell.length_a   1.000
_cell.length_b   1.000
_cell.length_c   1.000
_cell.angle_alpha   90.00
_cell.angle_beta   90.00
_cell.angle_gamma   90.00
#
_symmetry.space_group_name_H-M   'P 1'
#
loop_
_entity.id
_entity.type
_entity.pdbx_description
1 polymer ?
#
loop_
_entity_poly.entity_id
_entity_poly.type
_entity_poly.pdbx_seq_one_letter_code
_entity_poly.pdbx_strand_id
1 'polypeptide(L)'
;MQPDFDAAIIGGGPAGSAMAAYLVDAGMSVAVFESEMFPRPHIGESLVPATMPVLDEIGVMDDVEAAGFPKKYGAAWTSAESRDVPHNGFTGLDHDFKAAEVMFVERDQPGVHRDYTFHVDRSKFDLILLKHAENLGAQVMQKTRVLQVDFDSDPDVVGLKCRIGPRQIDFTARTVIDASGRQTMLGNQLKVKVPDPVFNQYAVHAWFEGLDRTAMAIDPSKRDYIYIHFLPVEDTWMWQIPISDTVTSIGVVTQKHRFKTANADREKFFWDIVSSRKDLYDALQNARRARPFKAEGDYSYAMRQICGDRFLLIGDAARFVDPIFSSGVSVALNSARLAAKDVIAAHRAGDFGKDRFATYEDKLRRAVRNWYEFISVYYRLNVLFTAFVQDPRYRIDVLKMLQGDFYDDEEPKALKAMRDLVTTVENDPEHLWHPYLGTLRAPSAAPTF
;
A
#
# COMPACT_ATOMS: atom_id res chain seq x y z
N MET A 1 -1.03 38.17 -6.97
CA MET A 1 -0.76 37.75 -8.38
C MET A 1 -1.79 36.69 -8.75
N GLN A 2 -2.33 36.65 -9.99
CA GLN A 2 -3.21 35.54 -10.38
C GLN A 2 -2.30 34.31 -10.55
N PRO A 3 -2.55 33.17 -9.85
CA PRO A 3 -1.76 31.97 -9.98
C PRO A 3 -2.00 31.31 -11.34
N ASP A 4 -1.04 30.49 -11.80
CA ASP A 4 -1.16 29.69 -13.02
C ASP A 4 -2.24 28.60 -12.87
N PHE A 5 -2.37 28.04 -11.63
CA PHE A 5 -3.31 26.98 -11.32
C PHE A 5 -3.99 27.19 -9.96
N ASP A 6 -5.18 26.62 -9.80
CA ASP A 6 -5.82 26.54 -8.48
C ASP A 6 -5.10 25.49 -7.62
N ALA A 7 -4.69 24.36 -8.21
CA ALA A 7 -3.97 23.30 -7.51
C ALA A 7 -2.79 22.76 -8.33
N ALA A 8 -1.65 22.60 -7.67
CA ALA A 8 -0.47 21.94 -8.19
C ALA A 8 -0.24 20.60 -7.47
N ILE A 9 -0.20 19.49 -8.21
CA ILE A 9 -0.02 18.13 -7.68
C ILE A 9 1.37 17.65 -8.04
N ILE A 10 2.15 17.23 -7.05
CA ILE A 10 3.51 16.71 -7.22
C ILE A 10 3.44 15.18 -7.25
N GLY A 11 3.59 14.58 -8.43
CA GLY A 11 3.53 13.15 -8.68
C GLY A 11 2.24 12.69 -9.36
N GLY A 12 2.38 11.93 -10.44
CA GLY A 12 1.30 11.38 -11.27
C GLY A 12 0.94 9.92 -10.96
N GLY A 13 1.32 9.40 -9.78
CA GLY A 13 0.91 8.07 -9.32
C GLY A 13 -0.59 8.02 -8.95
N PRO A 14 -1.07 6.87 -8.40
CA PRO A 14 -2.49 6.69 -8.10
C PRO A 14 -3.11 7.80 -7.26
N ALA A 15 -2.43 8.27 -6.21
CA ALA A 15 -2.91 9.36 -5.38
C ALA A 15 -3.05 10.68 -6.16
N GLY A 16 -2.00 11.06 -6.89
CA GLY A 16 -2.00 12.32 -7.64
C GLY A 16 -2.98 12.33 -8.80
N SER A 17 -3.09 11.22 -9.52
CA SER A 17 -4.05 11.08 -10.64
C SER A 17 -5.50 11.11 -10.14
N ALA A 18 -5.83 10.39 -9.06
CA ALA A 18 -7.16 10.43 -8.46
C ALA A 18 -7.50 11.83 -7.92
N MET A 19 -6.54 12.48 -7.24
CA MET A 19 -6.71 13.85 -6.76
C MET A 19 -6.99 14.81 -7.91
N ALA A 20 -6.22 14.74 -9.00
CA ALA A 20 -6.42 15.56 -10.19
C ALA A 20 -7.81 15.36 -10.76
N ALA A 21 -8.27 14.11 -10.90
CA ALA A 21 -9.61 13.81 -11.40
C ALA A 21 -10.70 14.46 -10.55
N TYR A 22 -10.66 14.31 -9.22
CA TYR A 22 -11.63 14.95 -8.32
C TYR A 22 -11.64 16.47 -8.42
N LEU A 23 -10.46 17.10 -8.50
CA LEU A 23 -10.37 18.56 -8.51
C LEU A 23 -10.81 19.15 -9.85
N VAL A 24 -10.48 18.50 -10.97
CA VAL A 24 -10.93 18.94 -12.29
C VAL A 24 -12.44 18.79 -12.43
N ASP A 25 -13.02 17.68 -11.96
CA ASP A 25 -14.47 17.48 -11.96
C ASP A 25 -15.20 18.58 -11.15
N ALA A 26 -14.56 19.11 -10.11
CA ALA A 26 -15.06 20.25 -9.34
C ALA A 26 -14.83 21.62 -10.01
N GLY A 27 -14.27 21.66 -11.22
CA GLY A 27 -14.06 22.89 -12.01
C GLY A 27 -12.79 23.66 -11.69
N MET A 28 -11.83 23.06 -10.95
CA MET A 28 -10.54 23.68 -10.64
C MET A 28 -9.54 23.53 -11.79
N SER A 29 -8.68 24.53 -11.97
CA SER A 29 -7.50 24.42 -12.85
C SER A 29 -6.39 23.66 -12.12
N VAL A 30 -5.95 22.51 -12.69
CA VAL A 30 -5.04 21.57 -12.03
C VAL A 30 -3.84 21.26 -12.91
N ALA A 31 -2.64 21.35 -12.32
CA ALA A 31 -1.41 20.83 -12.92
C ALA A 31 -0.90 19.60 -12.15
N VAL A 32 -0.45 18.57 -12.87
CA VAL A 32 0.25 17.40 -12.33
C VAL A 32 1.69 17.41 -12.82
N PHE A 33 2.63 17.51 -11.90
CA PHE A 33 4.07 17.50 -12.18
C PHE A 33 4.63 16.11 -11.90
N GLU A 34 4.94 15.35 -12.95
CA GLU A 34 5.46 13.99 -12.84
C GLU A 34 6.94 13.93 -13.31
N SER A 35 7.79 13.43 -12.45
CA SER A 35 9.24 13.39 -12.70
C SER A 35 9.67 12.36 -13.73
N GLU A 36 8.88 11.29 -13.91
CA GLU A 36 9.15 10.20 -14.85
C GLU A 36 8.29 10.29 -16.11
N MET A 37 8.56 9.44 -17.07
CA MET A 37 7.69 9.19 -18.22
C MET A 37 6.92 7.91 -18.00
N PHE A 38 5.60 7.94 -18.12
CA PHE A 38 4.75 6.76 -18.10
C PHE A 38 4.67 6.10 -19.49
N PRO A 39 4.52 4.76 -19.58
CA PRO A 39 4.41 3.82 -18.46
C PRO A 39 5.74 3.59 -17.74
N ARG A 40 5.70 3.47 -16.43
CA ARG A 40 6.84 3.16 -15.57
C ARG A 40 6.54 2.00 -14.63
N PRO A 41 7.51 1.09 -14.35
CA PRO A 41 7.29 0.02 -13.39
C PRO A 41 7.19 0.58 -11.96
N HIS A 42 6.30 0.03 -11.17
CA HIS A 42 6.17 0.32 -9.75
C HIS A 42 5.75 -0.95 -8.99
N ILE A 43 5.91 -0.97 -7.67
CA ILE A 43 5.43 -2.03 -6.77
C ILE A 43 4.05 -1.67 -6.21
N GLY A 44 3.35 -2.66 -5.59
CA GLY A 44 1.98 -2.51 -5.10
C GLY A 44 0.98 -2.98 -6.13
N GLU A 45 1.11 -4.25 -6.52
CA GLU A 45 0.44 -4.89 -7.66
C GLU A 45 -0.87 -5.59 -7.29
N SER A 46 -1.21 -5.67 -6.00
CA SER A 46 -2.45 -6.27 -5.52
C SER A 46 -3.30 -5.22 -4.84
N LEU A 47 -4.50 -4.99 -5.30
CA LEU A 47 -5.44 -4.02 -4.72
C LEU A 47 -6.28 -4.67 -3.60
N VAL A 48 -7.03 -3.83 -2.88
CA VAL A 48 -8.05 -4.25 -1.91
C VAL A 48 -9.40 -3.62 -2.27
N PRO A 49 -10.54 -4.21 -1.85
CA PRO A 49 -11.88 -3.72 -2.21
C PRO A 49 -12.13 -2.24 -1.94
N ALA A 50 -11.53 -1.65 -0.90
CA ALA A 50 -11.64 -0.21 -0.60
C ALA A 50 -11.11 0.73 -1.71
N THR A 51 -10.42 0.20 -2.72
CA THR A 51 -10.02 0.98 -3.90
C THR A 51 -11.16 1.19 -4.90
N MET A 52 -12.11 0.25 -4.93
CA MET A 52 -13.16 0.20 -5.95
C MET A 52 -14.07 1.44 -5.94
N PRO A 53 -14.57 1.92 -4.78
CA PRO A 53 -15.40 3.12 -4.77
C PRO A 53 -14.71 4.35 -5.34
N VAL A 54 -13.39 4.49 -5.14
CA VAL A 54 -12.63 5.62 -5.68
C VAL A 54 -12.56 5.55 -7.20
N LEU A 55 -12.30 4.36 -7.76
CA LEU A 55 -12.25 4.16 -9.22
C LEU A 55 -13.62 4.42 -9.88
N ASP A 56 -14.71 3.98 -9.22
CA ASP A 56 -16.08 4.27 -9.68
C ASP A 56 -16.39 5.77 -9.60
N GLU A 57 -16.06 6.44 -8.47
CA GLU A 57 -16.34 7.86 -8.25
C GLU A 57 -15.63 8.79 -9.24
N ILE A 58 -14.37 8.50 -9.59
CA ILE A 58 -13.65 9.30 -10.58
C ILE A 58 -13.99 8.91 -12.03
N GLY A 59 -14.80 7.86 -12.24
CA GLY A 59 -15.27 7.42 -13.57
C GLY A 59 -14.25 6.65 -14.40
N VAL A 60 -13.21 6.04 -13.79
CA VAL A 60 -12.15 5.32 -14.51
C VAL A 60 -12.35 3.80 -14.54
N MET A 61 -13.40 3.31 -13.89
CA MET A 61 -13.60 1.88 -13.70
C MET A 61 -13.69 1.09 -15.03
N ASP A 62 -14.40 1.63 -16.02
CA ASP A 62 -14.55 0.95 -17.32
C ASP A 62 -13.20 0.75 -18.03
N ASP A 63 -12.29 1.72 -17.94
CA ASP A 63 -10.94 1.62 -18.50
C ASP A 63 -10.10 0.57 -17.74
N VAL A 64 -10.28 0.48 -16.42
CA VAL A 64 -9.61 -0.53 -15.59
C VAL A 64 -10.12 -1.94 -15.91
N GLU A 65 -11.44 -2.13 -16.05
CA GLU A 65 -12.04 -3.41 -16.48
C GLU A 65 -11.56 -3.80 -17.88
N ALA A 66 -11.56 -2.86 -18.83
CA ALA A 66 -11.12 -3.08 -20.20
C ALA A 66 -9.63 -3.44 -20.32
N ALA A 67 -8.81 -3.09 -19.33
CA ALA A 67 -7.40 -3.44 -19.31
C ALA A 67 -7.11 -4.93 -19.11
N GLY A 68 -8.13 -5.72 -18.70
CA GLY A 68 -8.05 -7.18 -18.56
C GLY A 68 -7.15 -7.62 -17.41
N PHE A 69 -7.07 -6.86 -16.33
CA PHE A 69 -6.33 -7.25 -15.13
C PHE A 69 -6.95 -8.49 -14.47
N PRO A 70 -6.14 -9.40 -13.89
CA PRO A 70 -6.65 -10.52 -13.12
C PRO A 70 -7.54 -10.06 -11.97
N LYS A 71 -8.71 -10.69 -11.82
CA LYS A 71 -9.65 -10.41 -10.74
C LYS A 71 -9.21 -11.11 -9.46
N LYS A 72 -9.17 -10.36 -8.38
CA LYS A 72 -8.82 -10.82 -7.03
C LYS A 72 -10.09 -10.97 -6.20
N TYR A 73 -10.49 -12.18 -5.93
CA TYR A 73 -11.68 -12.52 -5.13
C TYR A 73 -11.38 -12.72 -3.65
N GLY A 74 -10.10 -12.81 -3.28
CA GLY A 74 -9.71 -13.08 -1.91
C GLY A 74 -8.21 -13.07 -1.69
N ALA A 75 -7.81 -13.53 -0.51
CA ALA A 75 -6.43 -13.69 -0.10
C ALA A 75 -6.25 -14.98 0.69
N ALA A 76 -5.08 -15.60 0.58
CA ALA A 76 -4.74 -16.79 1.31
C ALA A 76 -3.33 -16.74 1.89
N TRP A 77 -3.16 -17.35 3.04
CA TRP A 77 -1.90 -17.55 3.73
C TRP A 77 -1.58 -19.02 3.78
N THR A 78 -0.34 -19.39 3.53
CA THR A 78 0.10 -20.78 3.62
C THR A 78 1.07 -20.96 4.76
N SER A 79 1.10 -22.17 5.34
CA SER A 79 1.97 -22.55 6.46
C SER A 79 3.44 -22.36 6.09
N ALA A 80 4.30 -22.15 7.08
CA ALA A 80 5.74 -22.07 6.90
C ALA A 80 6.38 -23.43 6.54
N GLU A 81 5.66 -24.52 6.79
CA GLU A 81 6.11 -25.88 6.47
C GLU A 81 5.75 -26.23 5.02
N SER A 82 6.62 -26.99 4.37
CA SER A 82 6.35 -27.54 3.04
C SER A 82 5.23 -28.58 3.11
N ARG A 83 4.44 -28.70 2.03
CA ARG A 83 3.42 -29.76 1.86
C ARG A 83 3.98 -31.18 2.06
N ASP A 84 5.23 -31.38 1.69
CA ASP A 84 5.90 -32.69 1.72
C ASP A 84 6.45 -33.05 3.11
N VAL A 85 6.38 -32.15 4.09
CA VAL A 85 6.86 -32.39 5.45
C VAL A 85 5.71 -32.92 6.29
N PRO A 86 5.83 -34.12 6.89
CA PRO A 86 4.86 -34.62 7.84
C PRO A 86 4.70 -33.64 9.00
N HIS A 87 3.46 -33.33 9.32
CA HIS A 87 3.18 -32.38 10.37
C HIS A 87 3.43 -33.00 11.77
N ASN A 88 4.38 -32.46 12.51
CA ASN A 88 4.83 -32.99 13.79
C ASN A 88 4.51 -32.14 15.00
N GLY A 89 3.85 -31.00 14.81
CA GLY A 89 3.72 -30.04 15.90
C GLY A 89 2.33 -29.70 16.30
N PHE A 90 2.25 -29.02 17.41
CA PHE A 90 1.08 -28.26 17.74
C PHE A 90 0.80 -27.32 16.69
N THR A 91 -0.35 -27.21 16.54
CA THR A 91 -0.81 -26.39 15.60
C THR A 91 -1.95 -25.56 15.99
N GLY A 92 -2.97 -25.90 16.53
CA GLY A 92 -4.11 -24.99 16.57
C GLY A 92 -4.32 -24.25 15.25
N LEU A 93 -3.42 -24.47 14.28
CA LEU A 93 -3.44 -24.02 12.92
C LEU A 93 -3.87 -25.17 12.03
N ASP A 94 -4.33 -24.85 10.85
CA ASP A 94 -4.64 -25.86 9.84
C ASP A 94 -3.36 -26.67 9.53
N HIS A 95 -3.44 -27.98 9.65
CA HIS A 95 -2.36 -28.89 9.38
C HIS A 95 -2.04 -29.04 7.90
N ASP A 96 -2.94 -28.56 7.06
CA ASP A 96 -2.76 -28.56 5.65
C ASP A 96 -1.85 -27.38 5.23
N PHE A 97 -1.57 -27.31 3.95
CA PHE A 97 -0.81 -26.21 3.35
C PHE A 97 -1.41 -24.82 3.64
N LYS A 98 -2.73 -24.75 3.81
CA LYS A 98 -3.46 -23.53 4.13
C LYS A 98 -3.34 -23.17 5.61
N ALA A 99 -2.88 -21.96 5.91
CA ALA A 99 -2.96 -21.39 7.26
C ALA A 99 -4.24 -20.57 7.45
N ALA A 100 -4.59 -19.72 6.48
CA ALA A 100 -5.81 -18.92 6.52
C ALA A 100 -6.27 -18.54 5.10
N GLU A 101 -7.56 -18.27 4.92
CA GLU A 101 -8.09 -17.69 3.71
C GLU A 101 -9.30 -16.79 4.00
N VAL A 102 -9.51 -15.81 3.13
CA VAL A 102 -10.69 -14.95 3.14
C VAL A 102 -11.19 -14.73 1.71
N MET A 103 -12.50 -14.64 1.55
CA MET A 103 -13.17 -14.28 0.30
C MET A 103 -13.90 -12.96 0.46
N PHE A 104 -13.76 -12.05 -0.50
CA PHE A 104 -14.38 -10.72 -0.37
C PHE A 104 -15.91 -10.75 -0.40
N VAL A 105 -16.49 -11.78 -1.02
CA VAL A 105 -17.95 -12.01 -1.02
C VAL A 105 -18.52 -12.28 0.37
N GLU A 106 -17.71 -12.66 1.36
CA GLU A 106 -18.19 -12.96 2.71
C GLU A 106 -18.68 -11.74 3.49
N ARG A 107 -18.35 -10.54 3.05
CA ARG A 107 -18.77 -9.29 3.68
C ARG A 107 -19.05 -8.21 2.63
N ASP A 108 -20.25 -7.69 2.62
CA ASP A 108 -20.60 -6.51 1.85
C ASP A 108 -19.89 -5.28 2.44
N GLN A 109 -19.16 -4.58 1.58
CA GLN A 109 -18.49 -3.33 1.93
C GLN A 109 -19.27 -2.15 1.35
N PRO A 110 -19.60 -1.12 2.14
CA PRO A 110 -20.30 0.07 1.65
C PRO A 110 -19.60 0.71 0.44
N GLY A 111 -20.35 0.95 -0.64
CA GLY A 111 -19.83 1.53 -1.89
C GLY A 111 -19.05 0.58 -2.79
N VAL A 112 -18.85 -0.68 -2.39
CA VAL A 112 -18.26 -1.73 -3.22
C VAL A 112 -19.38 -2.58 -3.81
N HIS A 113 -19.52 -2.54 -5.13
CA HIS A 113 -20.60 -3.22 -5.84
C HIS A 113 -20.16 -4.52 -6.52
N ARG A 114 -18.94 -4.99 -6.22
CA ARG A 114 -18.30 -6.18 -6.80
C ARG A 114 -17.73 -7.06 -5.71
N ASP A 115 -17.73 -8.36 -5.90
CA ASP A 115 -17.12 -9.36 -5.02
C ASP A 115 -15.62 -9.56 -5.27
N TYR A 116 -15.02 -8.70 -6.11
CA TYR A 116 -13.61 -8.74 -6.48
C TYR A 116 -12.99 -7.33 -6.49
N THR A 117 -11.68 -7.30 -6.48
CA THR A 117 -10.82 -6.20 -6.88
C THR A 117 -9.82 -6.71 -7.93
N PHE A 118 -8.68 -6.05 -8.12
CA PHE A 118 -7.73 -6.41 -9.17
C PHE A 118 -6.32 -6.68 -8.64
N HIS A 119 -5.63 -7.55 -9.36
CA HIS A 119 -4.16 -7.53 -9.44
C HIS A 119 -3.76 -6.73 -10.67
N VAL A 120 -2.79 -5.84 -10.56
CA VAL A 120 -2.50 -4.88 -11.61
C VAL A 120 -1.02 -4.85 -12.00
N ASP A 121 -0.75 -4.80 -13.31
CA ASP A 121 0.52 -4.24 -13.78
C ASP A 121 0.49 -2.74 -13.53
N ARG A 122 1.22 -2.28 -12.52
CA ARG A 122 1.27 -0.87 -12.11
C ARG A 122 1.71 0.07 -13.23
N SER A 123 2.47 -0.41 -14.20
CA SER A 123 2.85 0.42 -15.35
C SER A 123 1.64 0.78 -16.21
N LYS A 124 0.71 -0.16 -16.37
CA LYS A 124 -0.54 0.04 -17.12
C LYS A 124 -1.58 0.77 -16.25
N PHE A 125 -1.80 0.28 -15.04
CA PHE A 125 -2.78 0.84 -14.13
C PHE A 125 -2.53 2.33 -13.83
N ASP A 126 -1.29 2.69 -13.47
CA ASP A 126 -0.93 4.08 -13.19
C ASP A 126 -1.08 4.97 -14.43
N LEU A 127 -0.75 4.44 -15.63
CA LEU A 127 -0.95 5.17 -16.88
C LEU A 127 -2.44 5.41 -17.18
N ILE A 128 -3.32 4.42 -16.94
CA ILE A 128 -4.78 4.58 -17.11
C ILE A 128 -5.28 5.72 -16.22
N LEU A 129 -4.93 5.73 -14.94
CA LEU A 129 -5.33 6.78 -14.02
C LEU A 129 -4.82 8.17 -14.43
N LEU A 130 -3.53 8.26 -14.84
CA LEU A 130 -2.94 9.52 -15.25
C LEU A 130 -3.57 10.07 -16.54
N LYS A 131 -3.82 9.19 -17.52
CA LYS A 131 -4.50 9.56 -18.77
C LYS A 131 -5.95 9.95 -18.55
N HIS A 132 -6.63 9.28 -17.63
CA HIS A 132 -7.99 9.66 -17.27
C HIS A 132 -8.04 11.07 -16.70
N ALA A 133 -7.16 11.42 -15.75
CA ALA A 133 -7.07 12.78 -15.21
C ALA A 133 -6.75 13.81 -16.32
N GLU A 134 -5.84 13.49 -17.25
CA GLU A 134 -5.52 14.34 -18.41
C GLU A 134 -6.75 14.55 -19.31
N ASN A 135 -7.51 13.48 -19.61
CA ASN A 135 -8.71 13.54 -20.43
C ASN A 135 -9.84 14.37 -19.78
N LEU A 136 -9.92 14.39 -18.45
CA LEU A 136 -10.85 15.26 -17.71
C LEU A 136 -10.43 16.73 -17.76
N GLY A 137 -9.17 17.04 -18.11
CA GLY A 137 -8.69 18.42 -18.27
C GLY A 137 -7.52 18.82 -17.36
N ALA A 138 -6.94 17.90 -16.59
CA ALA A 138 -5.71 18.19 -15.84
C ALA A 138 -4.53 18.43 -16.79
N GLN A 139 -3.71 19.44 -16.52
CA GLN A 139 -2.47 19.65 -17.26
C GLN A 139 -1.37 18.73 -16.73
N VAL A 140 -1.11 17.62 -17.42
CA VAL A 140 -0.10 16.62 -17.01
C VAL A 140 1.24 16.94 -17.64
N MET A 141 2.22 17.24 -16.80
CA MET A 141 3.60 17.56 -17.20
C MET A 141 4.54 16.44 -16.78
N GLN A 142 4.73 15.45 -17.65
CA GLN A 142 5.69 14.37 -17.43
C GLN A 142 7.13 14.86 -17.66
N LYS A 143 8.14 14.15 -17.12
CA LYS A 143 9.55 14.54 -17.07
C LYS A 143 9.78 15.92 -16.44
N THR A 144 8.88 16.31 -15.56
CA THR A 144 8.91 17.59 -14.86
C THR A 144 9.07 17.34 -13.36
N ARG A 145 10.25 17.64 -12.84
CA ARG A 145 10.56 17.45 -11.42
C ARG A 145 10.40 18.76 -10.66
N VAL A 146 9.55 18.77 -9.64
CA VAL A 146 9.49 19.85 -8.65
C VAL A 146 10.73 19.74 -7.76
N LEU A 147 11.49 20.82 -7.67
CA LEU A 147 12.73 20.91 -6.90
C LEU A 147 12.52 21.56 -5.55
N GLN A 148 11.63 22.54 -5.49
CA GLN A 148 11.34 23.35 -4.30
C GLN A 148 9.95 23.93 -4.40
N VAL A 149 9.29 24.08 -3.27
CA VAL A 149 8.03 24.82 -3.09
C VAL A 149 8.30 26.03 -2.21
N ASP A 150 7.88 27.21 -2.65
CA ASP A 150 8.06 28.49 -1.96
C ASP A 150 6.71 28.95 -1.41
N PHE A 151 6.60 29.03 -0.09
CA PHE A 151 5.41 29.47 0.65
C PHE A 151 5.49 30.91 1.14
N ASP A 152 6.67 31.53 1.06
CA ASP A 152 6.98 32.78 1.76
C ASP A 152 6.94 34.01 0.85
N SER A 153 7.15 33.83 -0.46
CA SER A 153 7.28 34.94 -1.41
C SER A 153 5.98 35.68 -1.66
N ASP A 154 4.81 35.03 -1.53
CA ASP A 154 3.51 35.61 -1.71
C ASP A 154 2.49 35.00 -0.72
N PRO A 155 1.71 35.79 0.04
CA PRO A 155 0.75 35.27 1.01
C PRO A 155 -0.41 34.48 0.40
N ASP A 156 -0.74 34.71 -0.87
CA ASP A 156 -1.92 34.16 -1.53
C ASP A 156 -1.57 33.03 -2.52
N VAL A 157 -0.28 32.85 -2.85
CA VAL A 157 0.19 31.97 -3.91
C VAL A 157 1.42 31.17 -3.47
N VAL A 158 1.47 29.91 -3.88
CA VAL A 158 2.63 29.04 -3.67
C VAL A 158 3.44 28.99 -4.95
N GLY A 159 4.76 29.22 -4.86
CA GLY A 159 5.70 29.10 -5.96
C GLY A 159 6.24 27.68 -6.08
N LEU A 160 6.36 27.15 -7.29
CA LEU A 160 6.97 25.85 -7.55
C LEU A 160 8.17 26.02 -8.51
N LYS A 161 9.37 25.68 -8.07
CA LYS A 161 10.54 25.61 -8.92
C LYS A 161 10.65 24.22 -9.55
N CYS A 162 10.45 24.15 -10.85
CA CYS A 162 10.41 22.90 -11.61
C CYS A 162 11.61 22.77 -12.56
N ARG A 163 12.03 21.53 -12.83
CA ARG A 163 13.06 21.21 -13.81
C ARG A 163 12.48 20.33 -14.92
N ILE A 164 12.62 20.79 -16.15
CA ILE A 164 12.23 20.09 -17.39
C ILE A 164 13.47 19.94 -18.25
N GLY A 165 14.05 18.75 -18.30
CA GLY A 165 15.36 18.52 -18.94
C GLY A 165 16.44 19.42 -18.32
N PRO A 166 17.15 20.25 -19.12
CA PRO A 166 18.16 21.17 -18.60
C PRO A 166 17.61 22.50 -18.08
N ARG A 167 16.31 22.79 -18.29
CA ARG A 167 15.70 24.09 -17.99
C ARG A 167 15.02 24.07 -16.63
N GLN A 168 15.12 25.19 -15.91
CA GLN A 168 14.30 25.48 -14.75
C GLN A 168 13.18 26.43 -15.17
N ILE A 169 11.97 26.15 -14.72
CA ILE A 169 10.74 26.92 -14.99
C ILE A 169 9.97 27.01 -13.66
N ASP A 170 9.48 28.19 -13.37
CA ASP A 170 8.69 28.43 -12.16
C ASP A 170 7.20 28.46 -12.52
N PHE A 171 6.38 27.89 -11.64
CA PHE A 171 4.93 27.89 -11.71
C PHE A 171 4.36 28.39 -10.37
N THR A 172 3.10 28.78 -10.41
CA THR A 172 2.39 29.26 -9.23
C THR A 172 1.04 28.57 -9.07
N ALA A 173 0.62 28.33 -7.82
CA ALA A 173 -0.68 27.73 -7.52
C ALA A 173 -1.25 28.30 -6.21
N ARG A 174 -2.57 28.16 -6.01
CA ARG A 174 -3.20 28.50 -4.72
C ARG A 174 -2.85 27.49 -3.64
N THR A 175 -2.76 26.23 -4.01
CA THR A 175 -2.41 25.12 -3.10
C THR A 175 -1.54 24.08 -3.79
N VAL A 176 -0.72 23.40 -2.99
CA VAL A 176 0.15 22.30 -3.46
C VAL A 176 -0.22 21.00 -2.74
N ILE A 177 -0.36 19.93 -3.51
CA ILE A 177 -0.62 18.58 -3.01
C ILE A 177 0.60 17.71 -3.30
N ASP A 178 1.29 17.26 -2.23
CA ASP A 178 2.40 16.32 -2.38
C ASP A 178 1.87 14.88 -2.48
N ALA A 179 1.89 14.34 -3.69
CA ALA A 179 1.60 12.96 -4.05
C ALA A 179 2.85 12.26 -4.61
N SER A 180 4.05 12.71 -4.23
CA SER A 180 5.34 12.24 -4.76
C SER A 180 5.74 10.85 -4.25
N GLY A 181 4.83 10.15 -3.59
CA GLY A 181 5.04 8.81 -3.06
C GLY A 181 6.18 8.79 -2.03
N ARG A 182 7.00 7.76 -2.04
CA ARG A 182 8.09 7.58 -1.07
C ARG A 182 9.19 8.66 -1.13
N GLN A 183 9.22 9.46 -2.19
CA GLN A 183 10.11 10.62 -2.27
C GLN A 183 9.72 11.71 -1.27
N THR A 184 8.42 11.78 -0.94
CA THR A 184 7.85 12.74 0.01
C THR A 184 8.54 14.09 -0.05
N MET A 185 8.37 14.76 -1.18
CA MET A 185 9.09 15.98 -1.54
C MET A 185 8.93 17.07 -0.49
N LEU A 186 7.69 17.41 -0.11
CA LEU A 186 7.41 18.38 0.93
C LEU A 186 7.80 17.88 2.33
N GLY A 187 7.56 16.58 2.61
CA GLY A 187 7.96 16.00 3.89
C GLY A 187 9.47 16.12 4.16
N ASN A 188 10.29 15.99 3.11
CA ASN A 188 11.73 16.20 3.20
C ASN A 188 12.09 17.69 3.26
N GLN A 189 11.47 18.54 2.43
CA GLN A 189 11.72 19.99 2.45
C GLN A 189 11.39 20.60 3.82
N LEU A 190 10.26 20.22 4.40
CA LEU A 190 9.77 20.71 5.70
C LEU A 190 10.39 19.96 6.89
N LYS A 191 11.18 18.90 6.64
CA LYS A 191 11.84 18.08 7.68
C LYS A 191 10.85 17.45 8.68
N VAL A 192 9.68 17.03 8.19
CA VAL A 192 8.62 16.45 9.02
C VAL A 192 8.58 14.92 8.97
N LYS A 193 9.41 14.28 8.14
CA LYS A 193 9.49 12.81 8.00
C LYS A 193 10.14 12.19 9.24
N VAL A 194 9.50 11.15 9.78
CA VAL A 194 9.98 10.36 10.92
C VAL A 194 10.07 8.90 10.51
N PRO A 195 11.27 8.29 10.45
CA PRO A 195 11.41 6.86 10.19
C PRO A 195 10.70 6.03 11.25
N ASP A 196 10.14 4.89 10.84
CA ASP A 196 9.58 3.94 11.78
C ASP A 196 10.70 3.22 12.54
N PRO A 197 10.63 3.11 13.87
CA PRO A 197 11.67 2.45 14.66
C PRO A 197 11.61 0.92 14.60
N VAL A 198 10.48 0.33 14.17
CA VAL A 198 10.21 -1.10 14.22
C VAL A 198 10.26 -1.71 12.82
N PHE A 199 9.45 -1.18 11.92
CA PHE A 199 9.33 -1.70 10.57
C PHE A 199 10.44 -1.15 9.67
N ASN A 200 11.42 -2.01 9.39
CA ASN A 200 12.52 -1.71 8.48
C ASN A 200 12.67 -2.87 7.49
N GLN A 201 11.60 -3.09 6.75
CA GLN A 201 11.47 -4.19 5.81
C GLN A 201 12.28 -3.94 4.54
N TYR A 202 12.62 -5.04 3.88
CA TYR A 202 13.32 -5.07 2.62
C TYR A 202 12.72 -6.16 1.74
N ALA A 203 12.30 -5.82 0.54
CA ALA A 203 11.77 -6.77 -0.41
C ALA A 203 12.74 -7.00 -1.55
N VAL A 204 12.90 -8.25 -1.97
CA VAL A 204 13.55 -8.63 -3.23
C VAL A 204 12.54 -9.38 -4.07
N HIS A 205 12.30 -8.93 -5.30
CA HIS A 205 11.22 -9.45 -6.13
C HIS A 205 11.58 -9.49 -7.61
N ALA A 206 10.88 -10.35 -8.34
CA ALA A 206 10.91 -10.44 -9.79
C ALA A 206 9.55 -10.93 -10.33
N TRP A 207 9.36 -10.84 -11.64
CA TRP A 207 8.26 -11.48 -12.33
C TRP A 207 8.71 -12.80 -12.94
N PHE A 208 7.85 -13.81 -12.79
CA PHE A 208 8.04 -15.14 -13.34
C PHE A 208 6.94 -15.48 -14.31
N GLU A 209 7.29 -16.06 -15.45
CA GLU A 209 6.37 -16.53 -16.48
C GLU A 209 6.32 -18.05 -16.48
N GLY A 210 5.12 -18.60 -16.68
CA GLY A 210 4.92 -20.05 -16.73
C GLY A 210 4.90 -20.74 -15.35
N LEU A 211 4.76 -19.97 -14.26
CA LEU A 211 4.55 -20.56 -12.94
C LEU A 211 3.19 -21.26 -12.88
N ASP A 212 3.16 -22.51 -12.47
CA ASP A 212 1.92 -23.25 -12.22
C ASP A 212 1.26 -22.76 -10.91
N ARG A 213 0.45 -21.71 -11.03
CA ARG A 213 -0.29 -21.16 -9.89
C ARG A 213 -1.31 -22.15 -9.33
N THR A 214 -1.79 -23.09 -10.15
CA THR A 214 -2.75 -24.10 -9.71
C THR A 214 -2.11 -25.08 -8.72
N ALA A 215 -0.89 -25.50 -9.01
CA ALA A 215 -0.12 -26.35 -8.10
C ALA A 215 0.27 -25.64 -6.80
N MET A 216 0.41 -24.32 -6.82
CA MET A 216 0.74 -23.49 -5.65
C MET A 216 -0.48 -22.96 -4.90
N ALA A 217 -1.69 -23.24 -5.35
CA ALA A 217 -2.91 -22.79 -4.73
C ALA A 217 -3.39 -23.75 -3.63
N ILE A 218 -4.14 -23.22 -2.65
CA ILE A 218 -4.84 -24.03 -1.64
C ILE A 218 -5.98 -24.85 -2.27
N ASP A 219 -6.54 -24.34 -3.36
CA ASP A 219 -7.58 -24.95 -4.19
C ASP A 219 -7.39 -24.45 -5.63
N PRO A 220 -7.54 -25.30 -6.68
CA PRO A 220 -7.37 -24.89 -8.07
C PRO A 220 -8.24 -23.71 -8.51
N SER A 221 -9.45 -23.58 -7.97
CA SER A 221 -10.35 -22.45 -8.26
C SER A 221 -9.86 -21.10 -7.69
N LYS A 222 -8.93 -21.15 -6.75
CA LYS A 222 -8.36 -19.97 -6.05
C LYS A 222 -6.95 -19.63 -6.52
N ARG A 223 -6.54 -20.14 -7.68
CA ARG A 223 -5.19 -19.93 -8.25
C ARG A 223 -4.82 -18.45 -8.45
N ASP A 224 -5.83 -17.58 -8.59
CA ASP A 224 -5.65 -16.16 -8.83
C ASP A 224 -5.86 -15.28 -7.56
N TYR A 225 -5.91 -15.89 -6.37
CA TYR A 225 -5.80 -15.15 -5.11
C TYR A 225 -4.40 -14.56 -4.96
N ILE A 226 -4.26 -13.53 -4.13
CA ILE A 226 -2.94 -13.24 -3.56
C ILE A 226 -2.60 -14.31 -2.55
N TYR A 227 -1.38 -14.85 -2.64
CA TYR A 227 -0.84 -15.75 -1.63
C TYR A 227 0.25 -15.05 -0.84
N ILE A 228 0.18 -15.19 0.47
CA ILE A 228 1.23 -14.87 1.41
C ILE A 228 1.76 -16.19 1.94
N HIS A 229 2.93 -16.57 1.49
CA HIS A 229 3.60 -17.79 1.93
C HIS A 229 4.48 -17.46 3.13
N PHE A 230 4.18 -18.06 4.28
CA PHE A 230 5.11 -18.03 5.40
C PHE A 230 6.34 -18.87 5.06
N LEU A 231 7.50 -18.40 5.50
CA LEU A 231 8.75 -19.10 5.32
C LEU A 231 9.31 -19.50 6.69
N PRO A 232 10.06 -20.62 6.82
CA PRO A 232 10.69 -21.01 8.06
C PRO A 232 11.93 -20.17 8.37
N VAL A 233 11.83 -18.87 8.11
CA VAL A 233 12.83 -17.84 8.36
C VAL A 233 12.12 -16.71 9.09
N GLU A 234 12.63 -16.36 10.26
CA GLU A 234 12.03 -15.38 11.16
C GLU A 234 11.67 -14.08 10.46
N ASP A 235 10.45 -13.56 10.72
CA ASP A 235 9.91 -12.32 10.17
C ASP A 235 10.01 -12.22 8.63
N THR A 236 9.95 -13.37 7.95
CA THR A 236 10.13 -13.45 6.50
C THR A 236 8.95 -14.15 5.85
N TRP A 237 8.46 -13.57 4.76
CA TRP A 237 7.36 -14.11 3.98
C TRP A 237 7.54 -13.83 2.49
N MET A 238 6.79 -14.52 1.65
CA MET A 238 6.83 -14.37 0.21
C MET A 238 5.43 -14.07 -0.32
N TRP A 239 5.32 -13.08 -1.21
CA TRP A 239 4.08 -12.88 -1.95
C TRP A 239 4.08 -13.63 -3.28
N GLN A 240 2.89 -14.04 -3.70
CA GLN A 240 2.57 -14.53 -5.03
C GLN A 240 1.38 -13.74 -5.54
N ILE A 241 1.58 -12.93 -6.57
CA ILE A 241 0.55 -12.04 -7.14
C ILE A 241 0.44 -12.29 -8.64
N PRO A 242 -0.73 -12.74 -9.15
CA PRO A 242 -1.00 -12.82 -10.58
C PRO A 242 -0.92 -11.45 -11.26
N ILE A 243 -0.15 -11.32 -12.34
CA ILE A 243 -0.07 -10.07 -13.12
C ILE A 243 -0.80 -10.21 -14.46
N SER A 244 -0.81 -11.43 -14.99
CA SER A 244 -1.56 -11.84 -16.16
C SER A 244 -1.84 -13.34 -16.06
N ASP A 245 -2.45 -13.92 -17.10
CA ASP A 245 -2.67 -15.37 -17.14
C ASP A 245 -1.37 -16.18 -17.01
N THR A 246 -0.26 -15.66 -17.53
CA THR A 246 1.02 -16.37 -17.58
C THR A 246 2.10 -15.78 -16.69
N VAL A 247 1.95 -14.55 -16.21
CA VAL A 247 2.97 -13.84 -15.42
C VAL A 247 2.53 -13.72 -13.97
N THR A 248 3.44 -14.02 -13.07
CA THR A 248 3.24 -13.92 -11.61
C THR A 248 4.38 -13.09 -10.99
N SER A 249 4.03 -12.12 -10.18
CA SER A 249 4.98 -11.40 -9.32
C SER A 249 5.26 -12.21 -8.07
N ILE A 250 6.54 -12.44 -7.81
CA ILE A 250 7.02 -13.14 -6.62
C ILE A 250 8.02 -12.24 -5.91
N GLY A 251 7.86 -12.08 -4.61
CA GLY A 251 8.82 -11.33 -3.83
C GLY A 251 8.94 -11.80 -2.39
N VAL A 252 10.15 -11.82 -1.91
CA VAL A 252 10.50 -12.12 -0.52
C VAL A 252 10.60 -10.81 0.25
N VAL A 253 9.92 -10.74 1.38
CA VAL A 253 9.99 -9.62 2.34
C VAL A 253 10.64 -10.10 3.61
N THR A 254 11.63 -9.37 4.10
CA THR A 254 12.38 -9.67 5.32
C THR A 254 12.90 -8.38 5.96
N GLN A 255 13.54 -8.50 7.12
CA GLN A 255 14.20 -7.37 7.76
C GLN A 255 15.46 -6.92 6.96
N LYS A 256 15.62 -5.61 6.79
CA LYS A 256 16.74 -5.02 6.03
C LYS A 256 18.12 -5.45 6.56
N HIS A 257 18.26 -5.66 7.87
CA HIS A 257 19.52 -6.13 8.45
C HIS A 257 19.89 -7.53 7.96
N ARG A 258 18.91 -8.42 7.76
CA ARG A 258 19.13 -9.79 7.24
C ARG A 258 19.75 -9.75 5.84
N PHE A 259 19.21 -8.91 4.94
CA PHE A 259 19.80 -8.73 3.61
C PHE A 259 21.23 -8.18 3.68
N LYS A 260 21.48 -7.19 4.54
CA LYS A 260 22.83 -6.62 4.72
C LYS A 260 23.83 -7.65 5.24
N THR A 261 23.42 -8.47 6.21
CA THR A 261 24.28 -9.50 6.82
C THR A 261 24.59 -10.65 5.87
N ALA A 262 23.64 -10.98 4.98
CA ALA A 262 23.84 -12.06 3.98
C ALA A 262 24.98 -11.77 2.99
N ASN A 263 25.33 -10.48 2.80
CA ASN A 263 26.39 -10.04 1.88
C ASN A 263 26.29 -10.71 0.49
N ALA A 264 25.08 -10.86 -0.02
CA ALA A 264 24.76 -11.51 -1.28
C ALA A 264 24.12 -10.49 -2.25
N ASP A 265 24.24 -10.76 -3.55
CA ASP A 265 23.44 -10.02 -4.52
C ASP A 265 21.94 -10.38 -4.36
N ARG A 266 21.06 -9.63 -5.01
CA ARG A 266 19.61 -9.77 -4.87
C ARG A 266 19.09 -11.13 -5.31
N GLU A 267 19.62 -11.67 -6.41
CA GLU A 267 19.21 -12.96 -6.96
C GLU A 267 19.60 -14.11 -6.05
N LYS A 268 20.86 -14.13 -5.63
CA LYS A 268 21.35 -15.14 -4.68
C LYS A 268 20.57 -15.08 -3.37
N PHE A 269 20.37 -13.88 -2.83
CA PHE A 269 19.60 -13.69 -1.60
C PHE A 269 18.17 -14.22 -1.73
N PHE A 270 17.49 -13.91 -2.83
CA PHE A 270 16.13 -14.39 -3.10
C PHE A 270 16.09 -15.92 -3.09
N TRP A 271 16.98 -16.58 -3.84
CA TRP A 271 17.00 -18.03 -3.93
C TRP A 271 17.42 -18.71 -2.62
N ASP A 272 18.36 -18.14 -1.88
CA ASP A 272 18.77 -18.65 -0.57
C ASP A 272 17.58 -18.67 0.42
N ILE A 273 16.74 -17.62 0.40
CA ILE A 273 15.56 -17.57 1.25
C ILE A 273 14.46 -18.52 0.76
N VAL A 274 14.15 -18.54 -0.53
CA VAL A 274 13.08 -19.40 -1.08
C VAL A 274 13.42 -20.88 -0.91
N SER A 275 14.69 -21.26 -1.00
CA SER A 275 15.14 -22.65 -0.79
C SER A 275 14.86 -23.20 0.61
N SER A 276 14.57 -22.33 1.58
CA SER A 276 14.13 -22.74 2.91
C SER A 276 12.77 -23.46 2.90
N ARG A 277 12.02 -23.34 1.79
CA ARG A 277 10.73 -24.01 1.60
C ARG A 277 10.70 -24.69 0.25
N LYS A 278 10.87 -26.03 0.30
CA LYS A 278 11.14 -26.86 -0.89
C LYS A 278 10.04 -26.81 -1.95
N ASP A 279 8.76 -26.84 -1.57
CA ASP A 279 7.63 -26.82 -2.49
C ASP A 279 7.59 -25.51 -3.34
N LEU A 280 7.88 -24.37 -2.70
CA LEU A 280 7.97 -23.09 -3.39
C LEU A 280 9.21 -23.00 -4.27
N TYR A 281 10.35 -23.48 -3.78
CA TYR A 281 11.59 -23.52 -4.54
C TYR A 281 11.44 -24.34 -5.83
N ASP A 282 10.94 -25.58 -5.71
CA ASP A 282 10.76 -26.48 -6.85
C ASP A 282 9.78 -25.92 -7.89
N ALA A 283 8.68 -25.30 -7.44
CA ALA A 283 7.73 -24.67 -8.34
C ALA A 283 8.36 -23.51 -9.13
N LEU A 284 9.16 -22.68 -8.48
CA LEU A 284 9.81 -21.52 -9.11
C LEU A 284 10.96 -21.91 -10.05
N GLN A 285 11.65 -23.04 -9.81
CA GLN A 285 12.70 -23.54 -10.72
C GLN A 285 12.16 -23.86 -12.12
N ASN A 286 10.88 -24.22 -12.23
CA ASN A 286 10.23 -24.54 -13.49
C ASN A 286 9.67 -23.30 -14.23
N ALA A 287 9.72 -22.14 -13.61
CA ALA A 287 9.24 -20.89 -14.18
C ALA A 287 10.39 -20.03 -14.74
N ARG A 288 10.11 -19.30 -15.82
CA ARG A 288 11.09 -18.40 -16.44
C ARG A 288 11.02 -17.01 -15.82
N ARG A 289 12.14 -16.49 -15.35
CA ARG A 289 12.18 -15.08 -14.89
C ARG A 289 11.91 -14.12 -16.07
N ALA A 290 10.86 -13.31 -15.95
CA ALA A 290 10.42 -12.36 -16.96
C ALA A 290 11.01 -10.94 -16.79
N ARG A 291 11.43 -10.58 -15.56
CA ARG A 291 12.06 -9.28 -15.24
C ARG A 291 13.27 -9.50 -14.31
N PRO A 292 14.29 -8.62 -14.37
CA PRO A 292 15.40 -8.65 -13.42
C PRO A 292 14.93 -8.50 -11.97
N PHE A 293 15.68 -9.07 -11.03
CA PHE A 293 15.42 -8.85 -9.61
C PHE A 293 15.57 -7.38 -9.25
N LYS A 294 14.57 -6.86 -8.56
CA LYS A 294 14.55 -5.52 -7.97
C LYS A 294 14.47 -5.63 -6.47
N ALA A 295 14.84 -4.55 -5.82
CA ALA A 295 14.68 -4.46 -4.37
C ALA A 295 14.02 -3.15 -4.00
N GLU A 296 13.20 -3.23 -2.96
CA GLU A 296 12.51 -2.11 -2.36
C GLU A 296 12.81 -2.10 -0.87
N GLY A 297 13.10 -0.94 -0.32
CA GLY A 297 13.40 -0.75 1.10
C GLY A 297 12.98 0.62 1.59
N ASP A 298 13.15 0.85 2.89
CA ASP A 298 12.77 2.10 3.57
C ASP A 298 11.27 2.40 3.45
N TYR A 299 10.46 1.38 3.69
CA TYR A 299 9.01 1.47 3.54
C TYR A 299 8.31 2.28 4.63
N SER A 300 8.70 2.09 5.89
CA SER A 300 7.88 2.53 7.01
C SER A 300 8.34 3.87 7.55
N TYR A 301 7.46 4.84 7.53
CA TYR A 301 7.68 6.18 8.09
C TYR A 301 6.35 6.89 8.34
N ALA A 302 6.40 7.94 9.15
CA ALA A 302 5.30 8.85 9.41
C ALA A 302 5.70 10.29 9.14
N MET A 303 4.71 11.19 9.05
CA MET A 303 4.91 12.63 8.98
C MET A 303 4.36 13.29 10.24
N ARG A 304 5.16 14.14 10.90
CA ARG A 304 4.67 14.95 12.01
C ARG A 304 3.56 15.90 11.59
N GLN A 305 3.60 16.33 10.33
CA GLN A 305 2.63 17.23 9.72
C GLN A 305 2.30 16.73 8.32
N ILE A 306 1.01 16.57 8.01
CA ILE A 306 0.53 16.15 6.69
C ILE A 306 -0.26 17.22 5.97
N CYS A 307 -0.57 18.34 6.63
CA CYS A 307 -1.15 19.53 6.01
C CYS A 307 -0.67 20.79 6.72
N GLY A 308 -0.74 21.91 6.03
CA GLY A 308 -0.44 23.25 6.52
C GLY A 308 -1.08 24.30 5.63
N ASP A 309 -0.75 25.56 5.85
CA ASP A 309 -1.28 26.62 5.01
C ASP A 309 -0.89 26.38 3.54
N ARG A 310 -1.89 26.21 2.69
CA ARG A 310 -1.77 25.99 1.25
C ARG A 310 -1.07 24.72 0.80
N PHE A 311 -0.92 23.70 1.69
CA PHE A 311 -0.40 22.41 1.29
C PHE A 311 -0.99 21.23 2.05
N LEU A 312 -0.95 20.05 1.41
CA LEU A 312 -1.18 18.75 2.05
C LEU A 312 -0.39 17.65 1.34
N LEU A 313 -0.14 16.58 2.10
CA LEU A 313 0.52 15.36 1.64
C LEU A 313 -0.53 14.25 1.54
N ILE A 314 -0.49 13.44 0.47
CA ILE A 314 -1.41 12.32 0.26
C ILE A 314 -0.65 11.03 -0.14
N GLY A 315 -1.28 9.89 0.05
CA GLY A 315 -0.69 8.60 -0.25
C GLY A 315 0.59 8.35 0.54
N ASP A 316 1.56 7.71 -0.10
CA ASP A 316 2.85 7.43 0.53
C ASP A 316 3.62 8.71 0.89
N ALA A 317 3.35 9.85 0.27
CA ALA A 317 3.96 11.11 0.68
C ALA A 317 3.53 11.52 2.10
N ALA A 318 2.30 11.15 2.52
CA ALA A 318 1.81 11.35 3.88
C ALA A 318 2.25 10.24 4.84
N ARG A 319 2.14 8.98 4.43
CA ARG A 319 2.50 7.82 5.24
C ARG A 319 2.59 6.55 4.43
N PHE A 320 3.59 5.74 4.75
CA PHE A 320 3.63 4.33 4.39
C PHE A 320 3.93 3.46 5.61
N VAL A 321 3.33 2.28 5.69
CA VAL A 321 3.53 1.34 6.81
C VAL A 321 4.26 0.09 6.35
N ASP A 322 3.57 -0.83 5.66
CA ASP A 322 4.12 -2.14 5.28
C ASP A 322 3.29 -2.76 4.13
N PRO A 323 3.89 -3.56 3.24
CA PRO A 323 3.18 -4.13 2.09
C PRO A 323 2.29 -5.34 2.40
N ILE A 324 2.34 -5.91 3.60
CA ILE A 324 1.74 -7.23 3.94
C ILE A 324 0.25 -7.36 3.58
N PHE A 325 -0.55 -6.32 3.77
CA PHE A 325 -1.99 -6.34 3.51
C PHE A 325 -2.41 -5.52 2.29
N SER A 326 -1.50 -5.25 1.35
CA SER A 326 -1.80 -4.52 0.10
C SER A 326 -2.37 -3.11 0.32
N SER A 327 -2.00 -2.44 1.41
CA SER A 327 -2.59 -1.17 1.85
C SER A 327 -2.19 0.05 1.00
N GLY A 328 -1.01 0.04 0.36
CA GLY A 328 -0.40 1.24 -0.23
C GLY A 328 -1.28 1.96 -1.25
N VAL A 329 -1.81 1.24 -2.26
CA VAL A 329 -2.67 1.86 -3.28
C VAL A 329 -4.02 2.27 -2.69
N SER A 330 -4.54 1.50 -1.71
CA SER A 330 -5.76 1.88 -1.00
C SER A 330 -5.60 3.19 -0.24
N VAL A 331 -4.51 3.35 0.50
CA VAL A 331 -4.21 4.61 1.20
C VAL A 331 -4.01 5.74 0.18
N ALA A 332 -3.33 5.48 -0.94
CA ALA A 332 -3.12 6.48 -1.99
C ALA A 332 -4.45 7.02 -2.55
N LEU A 333 -5.35 6.14 -2.98
CA LEU A 333 -6.63 6.52 -3.57
C LEU A 333 -7.58 7.14 -2.53
N ASN A 334 -7.72 6.53 -1.37
CA ASN A 334 -8.64 7.03 -0.34
C ASN A 334 -8.14 8.34 0.31
N SER A 335 -6.82 8.55 0.47
CA SER A 335 -6.31 9.84 0.92
C SER A 335 -6.62 10.96 -0.08
N ALA A 336 -6.52 10.68 -1.39
CA ALA A 336 -6.94 11.63 -2.42
C ALA A 336 -8.44 11.95 -2.33
N ARG A 337 -9.29 10.92 -2.19
CA ARG A 337 -10.75 11.05 -2.00
C ARG A 337 -11.12 11.90 -0.79
N LEU A 338 -10.44 11.70 0.35
CA LEU A 338 -10.67 12.45 1.57
C LEU A 338 -10.18 13.90 1.44
N ALA A 339 -8.95 14.08 0.95
CA ALA A 339 -8.33 15.39 0.79
C ALA A 339 -9.06 16.27 -0.25
N ALA A 340 -9.56 15.66 -1.34
CA ALA A 340 -10.26 16.39 -2.37
C ALA A 340 -11.50 17.14 -1.83
N LYS A 341 -12.23 16.55 -0.88
CA LYS A 341 -13.39 17.20 -0.25
C LYS A 341 -13.02 18.51 0.45
N ASP A 342 -11.94 18.47 1.22
CA ASP A 342 -11.46 19.63 1.97
C ASP A 342 -10.85 20.68 1.03
N VAL A 343 -10.07 20.26 0.00
CA VAL A 343 -9.48 21.17 -1.00
C VAL A 343 -10.57 21.89 -1.82
N ILE A 344 -11.59 21.16 -2.26
CA ILE A 344 -12.72 21.76 -2.99
C ILE A 344 -13.48 22.77 -2.12
N ALA A 345 -13.70 22.44 -0.85
CA ALA A 345 -14.33 23.36 0.10
C ALA A 345 -13.48 24.61 0.35
N ALA A 346 -12.16 24.45 0.50
CA ALA A 346 -11.20 25.53 0.64
C ALA A 346 -11.17 26.43 -0.60
N HIS A 347 -11.18 25.84 -1.80
CA HIS A 347 -11.24 26.59 -3.06
C HIS A 347 -12.51 27.45 -3.17
N ARG A 348 -13.67 26.87 -2.87
CA ARG A 348 -14.95 27.60 -2.87
C ARG A 348 -15.00 28.75 -1.86
N ALA A 349 -14.32 28.58 -0.73
CA ALA A 349 -14.20 29.60 0.30
C ALA A 349 -13.12 30.65 0.00
N GLY A 350 -12.22 30.39 -0.96
CA GLY A 350 -11.05 31.21 -1.23
C GLY A 350 -10.03 31.23 -0.09
N ASP A 351 -10.05 30.19 0.77
CA ASP A 351 -9.24 30.09 1.98
C ASP A 351 -8.57 28.71 2.06
N PHE A 352 -7.26 28.68 1.99
CA PHE A 352 -6.43 27.48 2.05
C PHE A 352 -5.59 27.39 3.35
N GLY A 353 -6.04 28.02 4.42
CA GLY A 353 -5.44 27.89 5.73
C GLY A 353 -5.50 26.45 6.25
N LYS A 354 -4.55 26.08 7.10
CA LYS A 354 -4.39 24.72 7.65
C LYS A 354 -5.69 24.13 8.21
N ASP A 355 -6.47 24.93 8.89
CA ASP A 355 -7.70 24.47 9.55
C ASP A 355 -8.77 23.96 8.57
N ARG A 356 -8.68 24.36 7.28
CA ARG A 356 -9.55 23.84 6.21
C ARG A 356 -9.32 22.37 5.90
N PHE A 357 -8.17 21.81 6.28
CA PHE A 357 -7.76 20.42 6.01
C PHE A 357 -7.88 19.53 7.24
N ALA A 358 -8.50 20.00 8.32
CA ALA A 358 -8.60 19.26 9.59
C ALA A 358 -9.36 17.96 9.45
N THR A 359 -10.45 17.92 8.65
CA THR A 359 -11.25 16.71 8.44
C THR A 359 -10.43 15.62 7.73
N TYR A 360 -9.67 16.01 6.72
CA TYR A 360 -8.74 15.12 6.04
C TYR A 360 -7.68 14.59 7.00
N GLU A 361 -7.01 15.47 7.74
CA GLU A 361 -5.94 15.08 8.67
C GLU A 361 -6.42 14.08 9.70
N ASP A 362 -7.55 14.36 10.35
CA ASP A 362 -8.11 13.49 11.41
C ASP A 362 -8.49 12.11 10.87
N LYS A 363 -9.17 12.05 9.72
CA LYS A 363 -9.61 10.79 9.13
C LYS A 363 -8.42 9.94 8.64
N LEU A 364 -7.46 10.56 7.94
CA LEU A 364 -6.30 9.83 7.47
C LEU A 364 -5.46 9.30 8.61
N ARG A 365 -5.16 10.13 9.62
CA ARG A 365 -4.37 9.70 10.79
C ARG A 365 -5.02 8.53 11.52
N ARG A 366 -6.35 8.53 11.69
CA ARG A 366 -7.08 7.42 12.33
C ARG A 366 -7.00 6.16 11.48
N ALA A 367 -7.31 6.24 10.20
CA ALA A 367 -7.26 5.09 9.29
C ALA A 367 -5.86 4.46 9.25
N VAL A 368 -4.83 5.28 9.12
CA VAL A 368 -3.45 4.79 9.05
C VAL A 368 -2.96 4.24 10.39
N ARG A 369 -3.43 4.79 11.52
CA ARG A 369 -3.17 4.23 12.85
C ARG A 369 -3.75 2.82 12.98
N ASN A 370 -5.00 2.62 12.56
CA ASN A 370 -5.63 1.30 12.58
C ASN A 370 -4.89 0.31 11.68
N TRP A 371 -4.46 0.73 10.48
CA TRP A 371 -3.58 -0.05 9.63
C TRP A 371 -2.28 -0.43 10.32
N TYR A 372 -1.61 0.53 10.95
CA TYR A 372 -0.36 0.32 11.66
C TYR A 372 -0.52 -0.70 12.80
N GLU A 373 -1.55 -0.55 13.61
CA GLU A 373 -1.83 -1.48 14.70
C GLU A 373 -2.16 -2.89 14.21
N PHE A 374 -2.94 -3.01 13.15
CA PHE A 374 -3.26 -4.31 12.55
C PHE A 374 -2.01 -5.02 12.03
N ILE A 375 -1.14 -4.30 11.34
CA ILE A 375 0.15 -4.81 10.86
C ILE A 375 1.06 -5.16 12.03
N SER A 376 1.13 -4.32 13.06
CA SER A 376 1.94 -4.55 14.26
C SER A 376 1.52 -5.83 14.99
N VAL A 377 0.22 -6.01 15.21
CA VAL A 377 -0.33 -7.23 15.84
C VAL A 377 0.03 -8.47 15.02
N TYR A 378 -0.11 -8.39 13.69
CA TYR A 378 0.26 -9.49 12.79
C TYR A 378 1.73 -9.91 12.95
N TYR A 379 2.66 -8.96 12.95
CA TYR A 379 4.09 -9.29 13.10
C TYR A 379 4.48 -9.69 14.53
N ARG A 380 3.75 -9.22 15.53
CA ARG A 380 4.01 -9.62 16.93
C ARG A 380 3.57 -11.03 17.23
N LEU A 381 2.48 -11.50 16.62
CA LEU A 381 1.95 -12.83 16.83
C LEU A 381 1.10 -13.29 15.62
N ASN A 382 1.76 -13.76 14.57
CA ASN A 382 1.07 -14.15 13.33
C ASN A 382 0.10 -15.33 13.50
N VAL A 383 0.33 -16.22 14.46
CA VAL A 383 -0.59 -17.31 14.82
C VAL A 383 -1.95 -16.77 15.24
N LEU A 384 -1.97 -15.64 15.92
CA LEU A 384 -3.18 -14.96 16.34
C LEU A 384 -4.05 -14.52 15.15
N PHE A 385 -3.41 -13.99 14.10
CA PHE A 385 -4.10 -13.61 12.88
C PHE A 385 -4.89 -14.79 12.29
N THR A 386 -4.25 -15.95 12.16
CA THR A 386 -4.90 -17.17 11.66
C THR A 386 -6.07 -17.59 12.57
N ALA A 387 -5.87 -17.57 13.90
CA ALA A 387 -6.92 -17.91 14.86
C ALA A 387 -8.13 -16.97 14.74
N PHE A 388 -7.91 -15.66 14.58
CA PHE A 388 -9.01 -14.68 14.45
C PHE A 388 -9.72 -14.77 13.10
N VAL A 389 -8.99 -15.12 12.01
CA VAL A 389 -9.63 -15.40 10.71
C VAL A 389 -10.53 -16.63 10.78
N GLN A 390 -10.17 -17.63 11.57
CA GLN A 390 -10.96 -18.86 11.72
C GLN A 390 -12.10 -18.73 12.74
N ASP A 391 -12.05 -17.74 13.65
CA ASP A 391 -13.07 -17.54 14.69
C ASP A 391 -14.28 -16.77 14.12
N PRO A 392 -15.48 -17.38 14.09
CA PRO A 392 -16.69 -16.74 13.56
C PRO A 392 -17.05 -15.41 14.25
N ARG A 393 -16.62 -15.18 15.50
CA ARG A 393 -16.89 -13.93 16.24
C ARG A 393 -16.14 -12.74 15.68
N TYR A 394 -14.98 -12.98 15.07
CA TYR A 394 -14.06 -11.95 14.61
C TYR A 394 -13.84 -11.95 13.10
N ARG A 395 -14.18 -13.05 12.42
CA ARG A 395 -13.92 -13.25 10.99
C ARG A 395 -14.36 -12.06 10.13
N ILE A 396 -15.58 -11.58 10.33
CA ILE A 396 -16.13 -10.46 9.55
C ILE A 396 -15.38 -9.15 9.81
N ASP A 397 -14.96 -8.91 11.06
CA ASP A 397 -14.13 -7.74 11.40
C ASP A 397 -12.72 -7.82 10.81
N VAL A 398 -12.10 -9.01 10.83
CA VAL A 398 -10.80 -9.21 10.18
C VAL A 398 -10.94 -9.02 8.67
N LEU A 399 -12.02 -9.53 8.08
CA LEU A 399 -12.30 -9.33 6.66
C LEU A 399 -12.50 -7.84 6.32
N LYS A 400 -13.22 -7.08 7.18
CA LYS A 400 -13.32 -5.62 7.06
C LYS A 400 -11.94 -4.96 6.92
N MET A 401 -11.01 -5.34 7.81
CA MET A 401 -9.64 -4.82 7.78
C MET A 401 -8.89 -5.23 6.51
N LEU A 402 -9.00 -6.50 6.09
CA LEU A 402 -8.34 -7.01 4.87
C LEU A 402 -8.93 -6.45 3.57
N GLN A 403 -10.19 -6.01 3.59
CA GLN A 403 -10.82 -5.26 2.51
C GLN A 403 -10.36 -3.79 2.45
N GLY A 404 -9.59 -3.32 3.46
CA GLY A 404 -9.10 -1.96 3.55
C GLY A 404 -10.10 -0.94 4.09
N ASP A 405 -11.16 -1.39 4.74
CA ASP A 405 -12.26 -0.56 5.23
C ASP A 405 -11.93 0.01 6.62
N PHE A 406 -11.05 1.02 6.65
CA PHE A 406 -10.57 1.70 7.87
C PHE A 406 -10.97 3.19 7.96
N TYR A 407 -11.79 3.67 7.02
CA TYR A 407 -12.04 5.11 6.88
C TYR A 407 -13.33 5.57 7.58
N ASP A 408 -14.01 4.68 8.30
CA ASP A 408 -15.10 5.00 9.21
C ASP A 408 -14.60 5.50 10.57
N ASP A 409 -15.53 5.87 11.46
CA ASP A 409 -15.21 6.47 12.75
C ASP A 409 -15.02 5.44 13.86
N GLU A 410 -15.20 4.13 13.57
CA GLU A 410 -15.16 3.05 14.57
C GLU A 410 -13.85 2.24 14.46
N GLU A 411 -13.22 1.96 15.61
CA GLU A 411 -12.14 0.98 15.70
C GLU A 411 -12.72 -0.43 15.51
N PRO A 412 -12.14 -1.28 14.64
CA PRO A 412 -12.57 -2.66 14.49
C PRO A 412 -12.45 -3.44 15.81
N LYS A 413 -13.53 -4.11 16.23
CA LYS A 413 -13.57 -4.88 17.51
C LYS A 413 -12.49 -5.97 17.56
N ALA A 414 -12.26 -6.64 16.42
CA ALA A 414 -11.20 -7.65 16.31
C ALA A 414 -9.81 -7.04 16.57
N LEU A 415 -9.53 -5.81 16.11
CA LEU A 415 -8.25 -5.17 16.33
C LEU A 415 -7.97 -4.93 17.80
N LYS A 416 -8.96 -4.44 18.54
CA LYS A 416 -8.86 -4.29 20.00
C LYS A 416 -8.61 -5.63 20.68
N ALA A 417 -9.39 -6.67 20.34
CA ALA A 417 -9.25 -8.00 20.92
C ALA A 417 -7.88 -8.63 20.61
N MET A 418 -7.37 -8.45 19.39
CA MET A 418 -6.03 -8.89 18.99
C MET A 418 -4.95 -8.20 19.83
N ARG A 419 -5.03 -6.88 19.99
CA ARG A 419 -4.08 -6.10 20.79
C ARG A 419 -4.04 -6.54 22.25
N ASP A 420 -5.23 -6.71 22.85
CA ASP A 420 -5.36 -7.14 24.25
C ASP A 420 -4.75 -8.54 24.44
N LEU A 421 -5.01 -9.46 23.51
CA LEU A 421 -4.47 -10.81 23.58
C LEU A 421 -2.95 -10.85 23.35
N VAL A 422 -2.41 -10.13 22.38
CA VAL A 422 -0.96 -10.01 22.20
C VAL A 422 -0.29 -9.50 23.47
N THR A 423 -0.86 -8.48 24.10
CA THR A 423 -0.35 -7.93 25.36
C THR A 423 -0.37 -8.98 26.48
N THR A 424 -1.43 -9.80 26.55
CA THR A 424 -1.52 -10.91 27.51
C THR A 424 -0.40 -11.93 27.25
N VAL A 425 -0.22 -12.35 25.99
CA VAL A 425 0.82 -13.34 25.61
C VAL A 425 2.23 -12.80 25.90
N GLU A 426 2.50 -11.53 25.64
CA GLU A 426 3.81 -10.92 25.92
C GLU A 426 4.15 -10.85 27.42
N ASN A 427 3.13 -10.72 28.28
CA ASN A 427 3.30 -10.62 29.73
C ASN A 427 3.25 -11.96 30.46
N ASP A 428 2.93 -13.06 29.77
CA ASP A 428 2.83 -14.40 30.35
C ASP A 428 3.77 -15.39 29.64
N PRO A 429 4.98 -15.61 30.16
CA PRO A 429 5.94 -16.56 29.58
C PRO A 429 5.44 -18.01 29.52
N GLU A 430 4.48 -18.38 30.34
CA GLU A 430 3.87 -19.72 30.36
C GLU A 430 2.68 -19.84 29.36
N HIS A 431 2.30 -18.77 28.72
CA HIS A 431 1.21 -18.78 27.74
C HIS A 431 1.57 -19.65 26.53
N LEU A 432 0.63 -20.49 26.08
CA LEU A 432 0.79 -21.43 24.96
C LEU A 432 1.41 -20.79 23.70
N TRP A 433 1.06 -19.53 23.42
CA TRP A 433 1.54 -18.81 22.24
C TRP A 433 2.78 -17.95 22.47
N HIS A 434 3.30 -17.88 23.69
CA HIS A 434 4.49 -17.10 23.99
C HIS A 434 5.72 -17.46 23.14
N PRO A 435 5.97 -18.77 22.84
CA PRO A 435 7.07 -19.19 21.97
C PRO A 435 6.96 -18.73 20.50
N TYR A 436 5.76 -18.32 20.08
CA TYR A 436 5.47 -17.87 18.71
C TYR A 436 5.50 -16.35 18.53
N LEU A 437 5.88 -15.62 19.57
CA LEU A 437 6.03 -14.17 19.48
C LEU A 437 7.12 -13.81 18.47
N GLY A 438 6.78 -12.99 17.50
CA GLY A 438 7.73 -12.42 16.54
C GLY A 438 8.67 -11.40 17.19
N THR A 439 9.73 -11.07 16.49
CA THR A 439 10.77 -10.14 16.97
C THR A 439 10.43 -8.68 16.70
N LEU A 440 9.49 -8.40 15.80
CA LEU A 440 9.04 -7.05 15.48
C LEU A 440 8.09 -6.52 16.55
N ARG A 441 8.64 -6.16 17.68
CA ARG A 441 7.90 -5.56 18.79
C ARG A 441 7.91 -4.05 18.65
N ALA A 442 6.74 -3.45 18.54
CA ALA A 442 6.62 -2.02 18.62
C ALA A 442 7.09 -1.56 20.01
N PRO A 443 8.10 -0.70 20.16
CA PRO A 443 8.31 -0.04 21.43
C PRO A 443 7.06 0.78 21.76
N SER A 444 6.83 1.01 23.06
CA SER A 444 5.73 1.84 23.57
C SER A 444 5.71 3.27 22.99
N ALA A 445 6.70 3.62 22.21
CA ALA A 445 6.90 4.90 21.53
C ALA A 445 6.79 4.77 19.99
N ALA A 446 5.97 3.87 19.48
CA ALA A 446 5.66 3.88 18.04
C ALA A 446 5.08 5.24 17.62
N PRO A 447 5.44 5.75 16.43
CA PRO A 447 4.91 7.03 15.97
C PRO A 447 3.40 7.01 15.94
N THR A 448 2.78 7.70 16.88
CA THR A 448 1.33 7.83 17.04
C THR A 448 0.82 9.06 16.30
N PHE A 449 0.94 9.12 15.02
CA PHE A 449 0.33 10.22 14.26
C PHE A 449 -0.66 9.73 13.25
#